data_7f005cf13a9c4d01ffc5a51276f626ab
#
_entry.id   7f005cf13a9c4d01ffc5a51276f626ab
#
_cell.length_a   1.000
_cell.length_b   1.000
_cell.length_c   1.000
_cell.angle_alpha   90.00
_cell.angle_beta   90.00
_cell.angle_gamma   90.00
#
_symmetry.space_group_name_H-M   'P 1'
#
loop_
_entity.id
_entity.type
_entity.pdbx_description
1 polymer ?
#
loop_
_entity_poly.entity_id
_entity_poly.type
_entity_poly.pdbx_seq_one_letter_code
_entity_poly.pdbx_strand_id
1 'polypeptide(L)'
;EGKSTKLAQISGVGTHKEWRRQGLSRQLTEEGLNWAFSKHEGVFLFADEEAIPYYNKCGFSPIEEYLEYLNIPPRSGKPGCIPLDTENLEDLALIYSYALRRSSISNKFSIMNAKLLMFHVLYTLKNKIYEIPDLDCLIFYSRNKDCLSIYDIVSETIPTLEQVLPYIVKKTDKTVEFHFHTDKLG
;
A
#
# COMPACT_ATOMS: atom_id res chain seq x y z
N GLU A 1 12.94 -16.23 -7.88
CA GLU A 1 13.16 -15.02 -7.06
C GLU A 1 12.90 -13.79 -7.92
N GLY A 2 12.10 -12.84 -7.40
CA GLY A 2 11.73 -11.63 -8.13
C GLY A 2 12.94 -10.68 -8.32
N LYS A 3 12.93 -9.90 -9.40
CA LYS A 3 13.91 -8.83 -9.62
C LYS A 3 13.63 -7.66 -8.66
N SER A 4 14.59 -7.26 -7.86
CA SER A 4 14.51 -6.03 -7.08
C SER A 4 14.77 -4.82 -7.99
N THR A 5 13.85 -3.85 -7.99
CA THR A 5 13.93 -2.63 -8.79
C THR A 5 13.85 -1.42 -7.87
N LYS A 6 14.76 -0.49 -8.02
CA LYS A 6 14.78 0.74 -7.21
C LYS A 6 14.00 1.83 -7.93
N LEU A 7 12.83 2.17 -7.41
CA LEU A 7 11.96 3.21 -7.95
C LEU A 7 11.93 4.44 -7.04
N ALA A 8 11.69 5.61 -7.63
CA ALA A 8 11.39 6.84 -6.91
C ALA A 8 9.91 7.22 -7.11
N GLN A 9 9.27 7.70 -6.06
CA GLN A 9 7.93 8.26 -6.13
C GLN A 9 7.97 9.78 -6.01
N ILE A 10 7.30 10.48 -6.91
CA ILE A 10 7.04 11.91 -6.79
C ILE A 10 5.70 12.09 -6.08
N SER A 11 5.67 12.92 -5.04
CA SER A 11 4.46 13.24 -4.28
C SER A 11 4.48 14.69 -3.80
N GLY A 12 3.31 15.23 -3.42
CA GLY A 12 3.20 16.56 -2.84
C GLY A 12 3.55 17.69 -3.79
N VAL A 13 3.32 17.53 -5.10
CA VAL A 13 3.61 18.56 -6.10
C VAL A 13 2.56 19.67 -6.02
N GLY A 14 3.00 20.88 -5.73
CA GLY A 14 2.12 22.03 -5.63
C GLY A 14 2.84 23.34 -5.96
N THR A 15 2.07 24.35 -6.40
CA THR A 15 2.57 25.71 -6.61
C THR A 15 1.63 26.69 -5.94
N HIS A 16 2.19 27.56 -5.09
CA HIS A 16 1.44 28.63 -4.43
C HIS A 16 0.73 29.50 -5.48
N LYS A 17 -0.48 29.96 -5.18
CA LYS A 17 -1.34 30.67 -6.14
C LYS A 17 -0.65 31.83 -6.86
N GLU A 18 0.13 32.64 -6.12
CA GLU A 18 0.84 33.80 -6.65
C GLU A 18 1.99 33.46 -7.60
N TRP A 19 2.51 32.22 -7.54
CA TRP A 19 3.64 31.74 -8.33
C TRP A 19 3.23 30.78 -9.46
N ARG A 20 1.93 30.63 -9.69
CA ARG A 20 1.41 29.78 -10.76
C ARG A 20 1.68 30.39 -12.15
N ARG A 21 1.70 29.53 -13.17
CA ARG A 21 1.88 29.88 -14.60
C ARG A 21 3.26 30.48 -14.93
N GLN A 22 4.26 30.33 -14.05
CA GLN A 22 5.64 30.79 -14.26
C GLN A 22 6.61 29.66 -14.61
N GLY A 23 6.11 28.44 -14.82
CA GLY A 23 6.92 27.27 -15.17
C GLY A 23 7.64 26.59 -14.00
N LEU A 24 7.54 27.12 -12.78
CA LEU A 24 8.29 26.64 -11.60
C LEU A 24 8.04 25.16 -11.28
N SER A 25 6.79 24.70 -11.33
CA SER A 25 6.45 23.31 -11.11
C SER A 25 7.15 22.39 -12.12
N ARG A 26 7.20 22.81 -13.38
CA ARG A 26 7.86 22.05 -14.44
C ARG A 26 9.37 21.97 -14.21
N GLN A 27 10.03 23.08 -13.89
CA GLN A 27 11.47 23.10 -13.60
C GLN A 27 11.80 22.16 -12.45
N LEU A 28 11.07 22.25 -11.33
CA LEU A 28 11.26 21.36 -10.17
C LEU A 28 10.99 19.87 -10.50
N THR A 29 10.00 19.60 -11.32
CA THR A 29 9.72 18.21 -11.75
C THR A 29 10.85 17.68 -12.63
N GLU A 30 11.35 18.48 -13.58
CA GLU A 30 12.46 18.10 -14.45
C GLU A 30 13.77 17.89 -13.65
N GLU A 31 14.08 18.76 -12.69
CA GLU A 31 15.23 18.58 -11.78
C GLU A 31 15.07 17.32 -10.91
N GLY A 32 13.87 17.10 -10.36
CA GLY A 32 13.55 15.91 -9.58
C GLY A 32 13.70 14.62 -10.40
N LEU A 33 13.27 14.61 -11.66
CA LEU A 33 13.45 13.50 -12.59
C LEU A 33 14.92 13.24 -12.89
N ASN A 34 15.70 14.29 -13.18
CA ASN A 34 17.14 14.16 -13.45
C ASN A 34 17.87 13.56 -12.24
N TRP A 35 17.54 14.03 -11.03
CA TRP A 35 18.09 13.44 -9.81
C TRP A 35 17.65 11.99 -9.62
N ALA A 36 16.37 11.68 -9.85
CA ALA A 36 15.83 10.35 -9.67
C ALA A 36 16.47 9.34 -10.64
N PHE A 37 16.53 9.64 -11.92
CA PHE A 37 17.11 8.76 -12.94
C PHE A 37 18.62 8.53 -12.76
N SER A 38 19.33 9.42 -12.04
CA SER A 38 20.73 9.16 -11.68
C SER A 38 20.92 8.06 -10.65
N LYS A 39 19.85 7.63 -9.95
CA LYS A 39 19.90 6.74 -8.77
C LYS A 39 18.85 5.62 -8.76
N HIS A 40 17.85 5.70 -9.64
CA HIS A 40 16.69 4.82 -9.67
C HIS A 40 16.43 4.32 -11.08
N GLU A 41 15.83 3.15 -11.20
CA GLU A 41 15.52 2.51 -12.48
C GLU A 41 14.21 3.04 -13.10
N GLY A 42 13.41 3.75 -12.32
CA GLY A 42 12.18 4.37 -12.78
C GLY A 42 11.59 5.34 -11.77
N VAL A 43 10.65 6.14 -12.24
CA VAL A 43 9.93 7.12 -11.42
C VAL A 43 8.44 6.97 -11.67
N PHE A 44 7.65 7.01 -10.61
CA PHE A 44 6.19 6.96 -10.70
C PHE A 44 5.54 8.01 -9.80
N LEU A 45 4.28 8.27 -10.05
CA LEU A 45 3.44 9.14 -9.21
C LEU A 45 1.97 8.73 -9.33
N PHE A 46 1.17 9.18 -8.38
CA PHE A 46 -0.29 9.16 -8.47
C PHE A 46 -0.77 10.57 -8.75
N ALA A 47 -1.60 10.75 -9.77
CA ALA A 47 -2.07 12.04 -10.22
C ALA A 47 -3.60 12.13 -10.16
N ASP A 48 -4.10 13.29 -9.76
CA ASP A 48 -5.50 13.63 -10.01
C ASP A 48 -5.73 13.75 -11.53
N GLU A 49 -6.94 13.42 -12.00
CA GLU A 49 -7.30 13.46 -13.43
C GLU A 49 -6.95 14.78 -14.12
N GLU A 50 -7.16 15.90 -13.42
CA GLU A 50 -6.84 17.25 -13.92
C GLU A 50 -5.32 17.47 -14.13
N ALA A 51 -4.48 16.73 -13.41
CA ALA A 51 -3.02 16.85 -13.47
C ALA A 51 -2.38 15.92 -14.53
N ILE A 52 -3.09 14.93 -15.05
CA ILE A 52 -2.58 13.99 -16.06
C ILE A 52 -1.97 14.71 -17.27
N PRO A 53 -2.63 15.72 -17.90
CA PRO A 53 -2.05 16.42 -19.05
C PRO A 53 -0.73 17.15 -18.74
N TYR A 54 -0.54 17.57 -17.51
CA TYR A 54 0.72 18.19 -17.06
C TYR A 54 1.83 17.12 -16.99
N TYR A 55 1.57 15.98 -16.35
CA TYR A 55 2.58 14.93 -16.21
C TYR A 55 2.94 14.25 -17.53
N ASN A 56 2.00 14.15 -18.46
CA ASN A 56 2.29 13.70 -19.82
C ASN A 56 3.33 14.60 -20.51
N LYS A 57 3.27 15.92 -20.31
CA LYS A 57 4.28 16.87 -20.82
C LYS A 57 5.64 16.74 -20.13
N CYS A 58 5.69 16.15 -18.94
CA CYS A 58 6.92 15.83 -18.22
C CYS A 58 7.47 14.42 -18.55
N GLY A 59 6.87 13.71 -19.51
CA GLY A 59 7.33 12.40 -19.98
C GLY A 59 6.74 11.20 -19.25
N PHE A 60 5.74 11.39 -18.38
CA PHE A 60 5.00 10.29 -17.78
C PHE A 60 3.95 9.73 -18.73
N SER A 61 3.71 8.44 -18.63
CA SER A 61 2.61 7.75 -19.31
C SER A 61 1.67 7.16 -18.25
N PRO A 62 0.34 7.26 -18.44
CA PRO A 62 -0.60 6.65 -17.53
C PRO A 62 -0.49 5.11 -17.60
N ILE A 63 -0.68 4.48 -16.46
CA ILE A 63 -0.78 3.02 -16.30
C ILE A 63 -2.17 2.74 -15.74
N GLU A 64 -2.87 1.77 -16.31
CA GLU A 64 -4.16 1.33 -15.77
C GLU A 64 -3.96 0.64 -14.42
N GLU A 65 -4.78 1.01 -13.45
CA GLU A 65 -4.84 0.38 -12.13
C GLU A 65 -6.02 -0.57 -12.06
N TYR A 66 -5.79 -1.75 -11.50
CA TYR A 66 -6.82 -2.75 -11.29
C TYR A 66 -6.87 -3.14 -9.83
N LEU A 67 -8.07 -3.25 -9.29
CA LEU A 67 -8.32 -3.87 -8.00
C LEU A 67 -8.83 -5.29 -8.21
N GLU A 68 -8.30 -6.22 -7.45
CA GLU A 68 -8.79 -7.60 -7.46
C GLU A 68 -9.93 -7.74 -6.45
N TYR A 69 -11.00 -8.44 -6.83
CA TYR A 69 -12.18 -8.67 -6.00
C TYR A 69 -12.49 -10.16 -5.89
N LEU A 70 -12.89 -10.57 -4.71
CA LEU A 70 -13.39 -11.93 -4.45
C LEU A 70 -14.77 -11.86 -3.79
N ASN A 71 -15.75 -12.53 -4.37
CA ASN A 71 -17.03 -12.76 -3.70
C ASN A 71 -16.90 -13.88 -2.67
N ILE A 72 -17.33 -13.64 -1.45
CA ILE A 72 -17.27 -14.59 -0.36
C ILE A 72 -18.68 -14.96 0.14
N PRO A 73 -18.93 -16.24 0.48
CA PRO A 73 -20.16 -16.61 1.13
C PRO A 73 -20.20 -16.05 2.56
N PRO A 74 -21.41 -15.75 3.11
CA PRO A 74 -21.55 -15.31 4.48
C PRO A 74 -20.91 -16.31 5.45
N ARG A 75 -19.98 -15.82 6.28
CA ARG A 75 -19.29 -16.64 7.29
C ARG A 75 -19.05 -15.84 8.56
N SER A 76 -19.02 -16.53 9.70
CA SER A 76 -18.64 -15.93 10.97
C SER A 76 -17.12 -15.91 11.10
N GLY A 77 -16.59 -14.80 11.58
CA GLY A 77 -15.20 -14.74 11.98
C GLY A 77 -14.92 -15.47 13.30
N LYS A 78 -13.64 -15.72 13.57
CA LYS A 78 -13.13 -16.22 14.85
C LYS A 78 -12.32 -15.13 15.56
N PRO A 79 -12.14 -15.21 16.90
CA PRO A 79 -11.26 -14.27 17.63
C PRO A 79 -9.80 -14.49 17.27
N GLY A 80 -8.92 -13.54 17.67
CA GLY A 80 -7.48 -13.66 17.49
C GLY A 80 -6.88 -12.62 16.54
N CYS A 81 -7.69 -11.64 16.07
CA CYS A 81 -7.21 -10.48 15.34
C CYS A 81 -7.18 -9.28 16.33
N ILE A 82 -5.99 -8.79 16.65
CA ILE A 82 -5.72 -7.82 17.70
C ILE A 82 -5.45 -6.46 17.06
N PRO A 83 -6.24 -5.40 17.33
CA PRO A 83 -5.96 -4.07 16.81
C PRO A 83 -4.67 -3.50 17.41
N LEU A 84 -3.87 -2.82 16.59
CA LEU A 84 -2.67 -2.12 17.02
C LEU A 84 -2.90 -0.60 16.98
N ASP A 85 -2.39 0.07 18.01
CA ASP A 85 -2.50 1.52 18.17
C ASP A 85 -1.23 2.21 17.69
N THR A 86 -1.35 3.04 16.66
CA THR A 86 -0.22 3.80 16.11
C THR A 86 0.25 4.96 17.00
N GLU A 87 -0.40 5.21 18.12
CA GLU A 87 0.06 6.17 19.16
C GLU A 87 0.80 5.46 20.29
N ASN A 88 0.74 4.13 20.34
CA ASN A 88 1.50 3.31 21.29
C ASN A 88 2.88 2.96 20.72
N LEU A 89 3.94 3.27 21.46
CA LEU A 89 5.33 3.02 21.00
C LEU A 89 5.68 1.54 20.89
N GLU A 90 5.09 0.67 21.72
CA GLU A 90 5.30 -0.77 21.69
C GLU A 90 4.68 -1.37 20.41
N ASP A 91 3.45 -0.95 20.08
CA ASP A 91 2.78 -1.36 18.85
C ASP A 91 3.52 -0.85 17.61
N LEU A 92 4.00 0.40 17.62
CA LEU A 92 4.84 0.93 16.54
C LEU A 92 6.14 0.14 16.38
N ALA A 93 6.80 -0.23 17.48
CA ALA A 93 8.01 -1.06 17.44
C ALA A 93 7.71 -2.46 16.88
N LEU A 94 6.57 -3.05 17.28
CA LEU A 94 6.10 -4.32 16.74
C LEU A 94 5.86 -4.22 15.22
N ILE A 95 5.09 -3.22 14.77
CA ILE A 95 4.82 -3.00 13.33
C ILE A 95 6.13 -2.84 12.55
N TYR A 96 7.08 -2.07 13.08
CA TYR A 96 8.37 -1.87 12.43
C TYR A 96 9.18 -3.16 12.36
N SER A 97 9.13 -4.00 13.40
CA SER A 97 9.81 -5.30 13.40
C SER A 97 9.30 -6.21 12.29
N TYR A 98 7.97 -6.27 12.08
CA TYR A 98 7.35 -6.97 10.95
C TYR A 98 7.75 -6.37 9.60
N ALA A 99 7.77 -5.03 9.50
CA ALA A 99 8.17 -4.33 8.27
C ALA A 99 9.61 -4.67 7.83
N LEU A 100 10.52 -4.88 8.79
CA LEU A 100 11.93 -5.20 8.51
C LEU A 100 12.13 -6.64 8.03
N ARG A 101 11.31 -7.60 8.51
CA ARG A 101 11.44 -9.03 8.20
C ARG A 101 10.44 -9.54 7.16
N ARG A 102 9.61 -8.64 6.58
CA ARG A 102 8.56 -9.02 5.64
C ARG A 102 9.11 -9.68 4.38
N SER A 103 8.39 -10.67 3.90
CA SER A 103 8.53 -11.20 2.55
C SER A 103 7.68 -10.41 1.55
N SER A 104 7.98 -10.58 0.28
CA SER A 104 7.15 -10.06 -0.81
C SER A 104 5.77 -10.72 -0.81
N ILE A 105 4.71 -9.91 -0.78
CA ILE A 105 3.32 -10.38 -0.78
C ILE A 105 2.87 -10.91 -2.16
N SER A 106 3.60 -10.57 -3.22
CA SER A 106 3.31 -10.97 -4.59
C SER A 106 4.61 -11.24 -5.36
N ASN A 107 4.55 -12.14 -6.33
CA ASN A 107 5.65 -12.37 -7.28
C ASN A 107 5.64 -11.36 -8.43
N LYS A 108 4.50 -10.66 -8.66
CA LYS A 108 4.36 -9.67 -9.73
C LYS A 108 4.91 -8.32 -9.31
N PHE A 109 4.44 -7.80 -8.16
CA PHE A 109 4.89 -6.52 -7.63
C PHE A 109 4.70 -6.46 -6.13
N SER A 110 5.71 -5.96 -5.40
CA SER A 110 5.65 -5.69 -3.96
C SER A 110 6.58 -4.56 -3.57
N ILE A 111 6.15 -3.73 -2.64
CA ILE A 111 6.97 -2.67 -2.06
C ILE A 111 7.63 -3.21 -0.78
N MET A 112 8.97 -3.30 -0.79
CA MET A 112 9.77 -3.86 0.32
C MET A 112 10.39 -2.79 1.23
N ASN A 113 10.00 -1.53 1.10
CA ASN A 113 10.56 -0.44 1.86
C ASN A 113 9.87 -0.26 3.22
N ALA A 114 10.52 -0.71 4.30
CA ALA A 114 9.97 -0.59 5.66
C ALA A 114 9.69 0.86 6.09
N LYS A 115 10.49 1.84 5.67
CA LYS A 115 10.28 3.26 6.00
C LYS A 115 9.03 3.81 5.30
N LEU A 116 8.78 3.39 4.06
CA LEU A 116 7.57 3.78 3.33
C LEU A 116 6.33 3.15 3.98
N LEU A 117 6.40 1.88 4.40
CA LEU A 117 5.32 1.27 5.15
C LEU A 117 5.02 2.06 6.43
N MET A 118 6.05 2.41 7.22
CA MET A 118 5.86 3.20 8.44
C MET A 118 5.27 4.59 8.16
N PHE A 119 5.62 5.23 7.05
CA PHE A 119 4.97 6.47 6.63
C PHE A 119 3.45 6.26 6.44
N HIS A 120 3.05 5.20 5.74
CA HIS A 120 1.62 4.89 5.58
C HIS A 120 0.93 4.50 6.89
N VAL A 121 1.60 3.77 7.78
CA VAL A 121 1.13 3.44 9.13
C VAL A 121 0.76 4.71 9.91
N LEU A 122 1.61 5.71 9.87
CA LEU A 122 1.43 6.95 10.64
C LEU A 122 0.40 7.92 10.03
N TYR A 123 0.23 7.92 8.70
CA TYR A 123 -0.56 8.96 8.03
C TYR A 123 -1.85 8.46 7.35
N THR A 124 -1.85 7.25 6.76
CA THR A 124 -2.98 6.81 5.93
C THR A 124 -3.69 5.57 6.46
N LEU A 125 -2.99 4.72 7.20
CA LEU A 125 -3.49 3.42 7.66
C LEU A 125 -3.79 3.39 9.17
N LYS A 126 -3.83 4.53 9.84
CA LYS A 126 -4.22 4.62 11.25
C LYS A 126 -5.54 3.87 11.50
N ASN A 127 -5.61 3.12 12.60
CA ASN A 127 -6.78 2.32 12.99
C ASN A 127 -7.20 1.21 11.99
N LYS A 128 -6.30 0.81 11.09
CA LYS A 128 -6.54 -0.26 10.10
C LYS A 128 -5.53 -1.40 10.21
N ILE A 129 -4.77 -1.44 11.30
CA ILE A 129 -3.64 -2.36 11.51
C ILE A 129 -3.98 -3.33 12.61
N TYR A 130 -3.81 -4.60 12.31
CA TYR A 130 -4.12 -5.68 13.25
C TYR A 130 -3.03 -6.73 13.21
N GLU A 131 -2.75 -7.33 14.34
CA GLU A 131 -1.93 -8.52 14.44
C GLU A 131 -2.79 -9.77 14.46
N ILE A 132 -2.32 -10.82 13.78
CA ILE A 132 -2.84 -12.18 13.90
C ILE A 132 -1.70 -13.06 14.42
N PRO A 133 -1.54 -13.19 15.75
CA PRO A 133 -0.41 -13.93 16.34
C PRO A 133 -0.31 -15.37 15.88
N ASP A 134 -1.45 -16.06 15.72
CA ASP A 134 -1.50 -17.46 15.25
C ASP A 134 -0.88 -17.66 13.86
N LEU A 135 -0.77 -16.59 13.06
CA LEU A 135 -0.22 -16.61 11.70
C LEU A 135 1.12 -15.87 11.59
N ASP A 136 1.63 -15.31 12.69
CA ASP A 136 2.79 -14.43 12.72
C ASP A 136 2.74 -13.39 11.60
N CYS A 137 1.61 -12.67 11.50
CA CYS A 137 1.41 -11.65 10.48
C CYS A 137 0.68 -10.41 11.01
N LEU A 138 0.94 -9.27 10.36
CA LEU A 138 0.07 -8.11 10.42
C LEU A 138 -0.83 -8.09 9.20
N ILE A 139 -2.07 -7.67 9.41
CA ILE A 139 -3.01 -7.39 8.33
C ILE A 139 -3.50 -5.96 8.41
N PHE A 140 -3.52 -5.31 7.26
CA PHE A 140 -3.99 -3.95 7.09
C PHE A 140 -5.30 -3.99 6.34
N TYR A 141 -6.40 -3.71 7.03
CA TYR A 141 -7.72 -3.75 6.39
C TYR A 141 -8.69 -2.71 6.95
N SER A 142 -9.70 -2.43 6.16
CA SER A 142 -10.89 -1.70 6.62
C SER A 142 -12.15 -2.36 6.07
N ARG A 143 -13.30 -1.91 6.57
CA ARG A 143 -14.59 -2.38 6.10
C ARG A 143 -15.48 -1.21 5.77
N ASN A 144 -16.10 -1.27 4.60
CA ASN A 144 -17.12 -0.33 4.17
C ASN A 144 -18.36 -1.14 3.76
N LYS A 145 -19.46 -1.01 4.51
CA LYS A 145 -20.71 -1.79 4.34
C LYS A 145 -20.41 -3.31 4.37
N ASP A 146 -20.53 -3.96 3.24
CA ASP A 146 -20.36 -5.40 3.02
C ASP A 146 -19.08 -5.76 2.23
N CYS A 147 -18.21 -4.77 2.02
CA CYS A 147 -16.90 -4.93 1.39
C CYS A 147 -15.78 -4.84 2.43
N LEU A 148 -14.89 -5.84 2.44
CA LEU A 148 -13.68 -5.92 3.23
C LEU A 148 -12.50 -5.56 2.33
N SER A 149 -11.87 -4.39 2.54
CA SER A 149 -10.72 -3.94 1.77
C SER A 149 -9.44 -4.29 2.49
N ILE A 150 -8.61 -5.15 1.89
CA ILE A 150 -7.30 -5.56 2.42
C ILE A 150 -6.21 -4.77 1.69
N TYR A 151 -5.46 -3.97 2.44
CA TYR A 151 -4.41 -3.08 1.91
C TYR A 151 -3.05 -3.76 1.85
N ASP A 152 -2.72 -4.59 2.84
CA ASP A 152 -1.44 -5.30 2.90
C ASP A 152 -1.51 -6.48 3.89
N ILE A 153 -0.64 -7.47 3.71
CA ILE A 153 -0.33 -8.52 4.68
C ILE A 153 1.19 -8.53 4.85
N VAL A 154 1.64 -8.32 6.08
CA VAL A 154 3.07 -8.18 6.40
C VAL A 154 3.51 -9.34 7.28
N SER A 155 4.32 -10.21 6.73
CA SER A 155 4.80 -11.42 7.39
C SER A 155 6.10 -11.89 6.74
N GLU A 156 6.88 -12.69 7.43
CA GLU A 156 8.01 -13.41 6.87
C GLU A 156 7.55 -14.58 6.00
N THR A 157 6.49 -15.27 6.40
CA THR A 157 5.83 -16.32 5.61
C THR A 157 4.41 -15.86 5.28
N ILE A 158 4.12 -15.57 4.02
CA ILE A 158 2.81 -15.07 3.60
C ILE A 158 1.76 -16.16 3.81
N PRO A 159 0.74 -15.94 4.67
CA PRO A 159 -0.35 -16.88 4.88
C PRO A 159 -1.29 -16.92 3.67
N THR A 160 -2.00 -18.02 3.49
CA THR A 160 -3.04 -18.11 2.47
C THR A 160 -4.27 -17.30 2.86
N LEU A 161 -5.09 -16.94 1.87
CA LEU A 161 -6.34 -16.22 2.12
C LEU A 161 -7.29 -17.02 3.04
N GLU A 162 -7.35 -18.34 2.86
CA GLU A 162 -8.17 -19.22 3.70
C GLU A 162 -7.74 -19.22 5.17
N GLN A 163 -6.46 -19.03 5.45
CA GLN A 163 -5.95 -18.89 6.81
C GLN A 163 -6.30 -17.52 7.42
N VAL A 164 -6.24 -16.45 6.63
CA VAL A 164 -6.44 -15.06 7.10
C VAL A 164 -7.91 -14.72 7.28
N LEU A 165 -8.76 -15.06 6.29
CA LEU A 165 -10.18 -14.66 6.26
C LEU A 165 -10.93 -14.97 7.56
N PRO A 166 -10.77 -16.15 8.20
CA PRO A 166 -11.49 -16.44 9.43
C PRO A 166 -11.28 -15.45 10.57
N TYR A 167 -10.16 -14.72 10.59
CA TYR A 167 -9.87 -13.75 11.65
C TYR A 167 -10.51 -12.37 11.42
N ILE A 168 -10.80 -12.03 10.16
CA ILE A 168 -11.20 -10.66 9.79
C ILE A 168 -12.62 -10.55 9.23
N VAL A 169 -13.21 -11.65 8.77
CA VAL A 169 -14.52 -11.67 8.11
C VAL A 169 -15.66 -11.55 9.10
N LYS A 170 -16.76 -10.93 8.68
CA LYS A 170 -18.06 -10.90 9.36
C LYS A 170 -19.16 -11.48 8.48
N LYS A 171 -20.26 -11.90 9.08
CA LYS A 171 -21.43 -12.45 8.34
C LYS A 171 -22.00 -11.49 7.30
N THR A 172 -21.80 -10.19 7.49
CA THR A 172 -22.28 -9.15 6.59
C THR A 172 -21.42 -8.96 5.36
N ASP A 173 -20.18 -9.46 5.38
CA ASP A 173 -19.24 -9.27 4.28
C ASP A 173 -19.62 -10.15 3.11
N LYS A 174 -19.67 -9.58 1.91
CA LYS A 174 -19.99 -10.25 0.64
C LYS A 174 -18.82 -10.25 -0.32
N THR A 175 -17.97 -9.25 -0.22
CA THR A 175 -16.82 -9.07 -1.10
C THR A 175 -15.56 -8.76 -0.31
N VAL A 176 -14.42 -9.22 -0.85
CA VAL A 176 -13.08 -8.82 -0.42
C VAL A 176 -12.44 -8.10 -1.59
N GLU A 177 -11.90 -6.91 -1.32
CA GLU A 177 -11.13 -6.10 -2.26
C GLU A 177 -9.67 -6.14 -1.85
N PHE A 178 -8.76 -6.33 -2.81
CA PHE A 178 -7.33 -6.39 -2.57
C PHE A 178 -6.64 -5.22 -3.24
N HIS A 179 -5.78 -4.52 -2.48
CA HIS A 179 -4.95 -3.42 -2.97
C HIS A 179 -3.53 -3.88 -3.35
N PHE A 180 -3.36 -5.15 -3.64
CA PHE A 180 -2.14 -5.80 -4.09
C PHE A 180 -2.49 -7.05 -4.91
N HIS A 181 -1.52 -7.59 -5.65
CA HIS A 181 -1.73 -8.84 -6.39
C HIS A 181 -1.79 -10.05 -5.46
N THR A 182 -2.81 -10.89 -5.63
CA THR A 182 -3.13 -12.01 -4.73
C THR A 182 -2.43 -13.32 -5.06
N ASP A 183 -1.51 -13.33 -6.02
CA ASP A 183 -0.87 -14.51 -6.60
C ASP A 183 -0.12 -15.43 -5.61
N LYS A 184 0.10 -14.96 -4.37
CA LYS A 184 0.69 -15.76 -3.28
C LYS A 184 -0.31 -16.19 -2.21
N LEU A 185 -1.57 -15.77 -2.31
CA LEU A 185 -2.56 -16.07 -1.28
C LEU A 185 -3.28 -17.43 -1.48
N GLY A 186 -3.03 -18.12 -2.58
CA GLY A 186 -3.64 -19.42 -2.90
C GLY A 186 -4.84 -19.32 -3.81
#